data_42e29bba34e6dc86b606e7ab9e824080
#
_entry.id   42e29bba34e6dc86b606e7ab9e824080
#
_cell.length_a   1.000
_cell.length_b   1.000
_cell.length_c   1.000
_cell.angle_alpha   90.00
_cell.angle_beta   90.00
_cell.angle_gamma   90.00
#
_symmetry.space_group_name_H-M   'P 1'
#
loop_
_entity.id
_entity.type
_entity.pdbx_description
1 polymer ?
#
loop_
_entity_poly.entity_id
_entity_poly.type
_entity_poly.pdbx_seq_one_letter_code
_entity_poly.pdbx_strand_id
1 'polypeptide(L)'
;AADLDMISYEPGAPVQQPVEVGSGWYLRGDIGYNISSRVKLQAETPFGNGSQSFDLDKNIVPSVGIGYQFTDHLRGDVTFGYSKQSFDDYDVEVRSWDMMANAYVDLGNYYGFTPYLGAGLGFANVRYSIDTAYGDYKLDDDYRLAWALMAGVGIDVASNIKLDIGYRYGVIEGADIASMAGITLSDKDIRSHQLRAGVRF
;
A
#
# COMPACT_ATOMS: atom_id res chain seq x y z
N ALA A 1 -27.61 -8.18 73.75
CA ALA A 1 -27.69 -7.34 72.54
C ALA A 1 -26.46 -7.69 71.72
N ALA A 2 -26.66 -8.41 70.64
CA ALA A 2 -25.58 -8.73 69.68
C ALA A 2 -25.53 -7.60 68.67
N ASP A 3 -24.42 -6.91 68.71
CA ASP A 3 -24.11 -5.88 67.73
C ASP A 3 -23.63 -6.58 66.44
N LEU A 4 -24.47 -6.55 65.42
CA LEU A 4 -24.11 -7.03 64.09
C LEU A 4 -23.45 -5.85 63.37
N ASP A 5 -22.11 -5.86 63.39
CA ASP A 5 -21.33 -5.00 62.48
C ASP A 5 -21.74 -5.31 61.04
N MET A 6 -22.54 -4.43 60.46
CA MET A 6 -22.81 -4.43 59.05
C MET A 6 -21.52 -4.04 58.34
N ILE A 7 -20.86 -5.05 57.77
CA ILE A 7 -19.77 -4.86 56.83
C ILE A 7 -20.37 -4.11 55.63
N SER A 8 -20.20 -2.81 55.58
CA SER A 8 -20.49 -2.00 54.42
C SER A 8 -19.49 -2.39 53.31
N TYR A 9 -19.97 -3.12 52.34
CA TYR A 9 -19.23 -3.35 51.10
C TYR A 9 -19.17 -2.01 50.33
N GLU A 10 -18.06 -1.27 50.53
CA GLU A 10 -17.73 -0.21 49.57
C GLU A 10 -17.38 -0.88 48.23
N PRO A 11 -18.14 -0.59 47.16
CA PRO A 11 -17.72 -1.03 45.85
C PRO A 11 -16.38 -0.33 45.59
N GLY A 12 -15.32 -1.14 45.52
CA GLY A 12 -13.98 -0.64 45.22
C GLY A 12 -14.05 0.28 43.99
N ALA A 13 -13.43 1.44 44.08
CA ALA A 13 -13.30 2.35 42.93
C ALA A 13 -12.83 1.52 41.72
N PRO A 14 -13.37 1.78 40.52
CA PRO A 14 -12.93 1.08 39.33
C PRO A 14 -11.42 1.19 39.27
N VAL A 15 -10.75 0.04 39.32
CA VAL A 15 -9.31 -0.04 39.12
C VAL A 15 -9.09 0.52 37.74
N GLN A 16 -8.64 1.76 37.64
CA GLN A 16 -8.14 2.33 36.41
C GLN A 16 -6.95 1.44 36.03
N GLN A 17 -7.17 0.55 35.09
CA GLN A 17 -6.05 -0.15 34.48
C GLN A 17 -5.10 0.95 33.98
N PRO A 18 -3.81 0.91 34.38
CA PRO A 18 -2.87 1.85 33.84
C PRO A 18 -3.01 1.75 32.32
N VAL A 19 -3.39 2.85 31.69
CA VAL A 19 -3.27 2.98 30.24
C VAL A 19 -1.78 2.80 30.01
N GLU A 20 -1.39 1.61 29.60
CA GLU A 20 -0.05 1.42 29.08
C GLU A 20 0.04 2.38 27.91
N VAL A 21 0.75 3.48 28.13
CA VAL A 21 1.25 4.34 27.08
C VAL A 21 2.39 3.55 26.42
N GLY A 22 2.06 2.38 25.93
CA GLY A 22 2.86 1.69 24.93
C GLY A 22 2.96 2.65 23.77
N SER A 23 4.16 2.97 23.32
CA SER A 23 4.33 3.79 22.15
C SER A 23 3.50 3.14 21.05
N GLY A 24 2.44 3.78 20.59
CA GLY A 24 1.58 3.26 19.51
C GLY A 24 2.33 3.17 18.17
N TRP A 25 3.63 3.39 18.19
CA TRP A 25 4.51 3.25 17.03
C TRP A 25 4.73 1.79 16.69
N TYR A 26 4.73 1.52 15.38
CA TYR A 26 5.08 0.21 14.85
C TYR A 26 5.92 0.35 13.58
N LEU A 27 6.73 -0.65 13.33
CA LEU A 27 7.42 -0.86 12.07
C LEU A 27 6.71 -1.96 11.29
N ARG A 28 6.74 -1.87 9.99
CA ARG A 28 6.20 -2.92 9.12
C ARG A 28 7.12 -3.23 7.96
N GLY A 29 7.13 -4.48 7.56
CA GLY A 29 7.73 -4.95 6.32
C GLY A 29 6.74 -5.83 5.59
N ASP A 30 6.53 -5.57 4.30
CA ASP A 30 5.55 -6.30 3.50
C ASP A 30 6.16 -6.79 2.19
N ILE A 31 5.62 -7.89 1.70
CA ILE A 31 5.84 -8.39 0.35
C ILE A 31 4.50 -8.40 -0.36
N GLY A 32 4.40 -7.62 -1.42
CA GLY A 32 3.27 -7.63 -2.34
C GLY A 32 3.54 -8.54 -3.53
N TYR A 33 2.55 -9.30 -3.95
CA TYR A 33 2.56 -10.07 -5.18
C TYR A 33 1.50 -9.52 -6.13
N ASN A 34 1.94 -8.98 -7.28
CA ASN A 34 1.03 -8.49 -8.30
C ASN A 34 0.36 -9.67 -9.02
N ILE A 35 -0.96 -9.80 -8.86
CA ILE A 35 -1.76 -10.81 -9.54
C ILE A 35 -2.06 -10.36 -10.97
N SER A 36 -2.36 -9.07 -11.13
CA SER A 36 -2.68 -8.43 -12.40
C SER A 36 -2.29 -6.97 -12.32
N SER A 37 -1.55 -6.51 -13.31
CA SER A 37 -1.28 -5.09 -13.51
C SER A 37 -1.59 -4.76 -14.97
N ARG A 38 -2.32 -3.67 -15.22
CA ARG A 38 -2.74 -3.28 -16.56
C ARG A 38 -2.39 -1.83 -16.82
N VAL A 39 -1.71 -1.60 -17.92
CA VAL A 39 -1.41 -0.27 -18.48
C VAL A 39 -2.22 -0.09 -19.76
N LYS A 40 -2.87 1.05 -19.89
CA LYS A 40 -3.54 1.45 -21.14
C LYS A 40 -2.78 2.60 -21.76
N LEU A 41 -2.24 2.39 -22.95
CA LEU A 41 -1.68 3.44 -23.78
C LEU A 41 -2.75 3.97 -24.73
N GLN A 42 -2.90 5.28 -24.80
CA GLN A 42 -3.73 5.96 -25.78
C GLN A 42 -2.85 6.80 -26.70
N ALA A 43 -3.08 6.65 -28.00
CA ALA A 43 -2.54 7.54 -29.03
C ALA A 43 -3.69 8.36 -29.62
N GLU A 44 -3.63 9.67 -29.48
CA GLU A 44 -4.53 10.60 -30.17
C GLU A 44 -3.83 11.13 -31.40
N THR A 45 -4.45 10.91 -32.55
CA THR A 45 -3.96 11.41 -33.83
C THR A 45 -5.05 12.22 -34.52
N PRO A 46 -4.72 13.15 -35.44
CA PRO A 46 -5.71 13.90 -36.20
C PRO A 46 -6.65 13.03 -37.06
N PHE A 47 -6.34 11.74 -37.24
CA PHE A 47 -7.09 10.77 -38.05
C PHE A 47 -7.84 9.71 -37.23
N GLY A 48 -7.75 9.74 -35.89
CA GLY A 48 -8.45 8.81 -35.02
C GLY A 48 -7.68 8.48 -33.75
N ASN A 49 -8.38 7.88 -32.78
CA ASN A 49 -7.85 7.50 -31.48
C ASN A 49 -7.62 5.99 -31.46
N GLY A 50 -6.41 5.55 -31.11
CA GLY A 50 -6.05 4.16 -30.87
C GLY A 50 -5.79 3.91 -29.39
N SER A 51 -6.26 2.79 -28.85
CA SER A 51 -5.93 2.36 -27.48
C SER A 51 -5.47 0.91 -27.49
N GLN A 52 -4.35 0.63 -26.82
CA GLN A 52 -3.88 -0.72 -26.55
C GLN A 52 -3.71 -0.92 -25.05
N SER A 53 -4.08 -2.12 -24.58
CA SER A 53 -3.90 -2.53 -23.20
C SER A 53 -2.81 -3.58 -23.12
N PHE A 54 -1.87 -3.40 -22.22
CA PHE A 54 -0.79 -4.35 -21.96
C PHE A 54 -0.97 -4.90 -20.54
N ASP A 55 -0.95 -6.22 -20.41
CA ASP A 55 -0.87 -6.87 -19.11
C ASP A 55 0.61 -6.98 -18.72
N LEU A 56 0.94 -6.48 -17.52
CA LEU A 56 2.29 -6.54 -16.97
C LEU A 56 2.50 -7.87 -16.25
N ASP A 57 3.71 -8.39 -16.33
CA ASP A 57 4.07 -9.64 -15.68
C ASP A 57 3.94 -9.58 -14.17
N LYS A 58 3.69 -10.75 -13.58
CA LYS A 58 3.57 -10.95 -12.14
C LYS A 58 4.92 -10.67 -11.49
N ASN A 59 4.96 -9.74 -10.52
CA ASN A 59 6.20 -9.45 -9.81
C ASN A 59 5.98 -9.31 -8.31
N ILE A 60 7.10 -9.37 -7.60
CA ILE A 60 7.17 -9.16 -6.15
C ILE A 60 7.52 -7.69 -5.89
N VAL A 61 6.77 -7.07 -4.97
CA VAL A 61 6.93 -5.67 -4.56
C VAL A 61 7.21 -5.62 -3.06
N PRO A 62 8.48 -5.57 -2.64
CA PRO A 62 8.81 -5.34 -1.24
C PRO A 62 8.46 -3.91 -0.83
N SER A 63 8.03 -3.74 0.41
CA SER A 63 7.83 -2.44 1.03
C SER A 63 8.12 -2.47 2.52
N VAL A 64 8.54 -1.32 3.04
CA VAL A 64 8.78 -1.09 4.46
C VAL A 64 8.03 0.16 4.90
N GLY A 65 7.72 0.27 6.18
CA GLY A 65 7.00 1.42 6.68
C GLY A 65 7.10 1.60 8.17
N ILE A 66 6.73 2.79 8.60
CA ILE A 66 6.58 3.17 9.99
C ILE A 66 5.17 3.69 10.20
N GLY A 67 4.54 3.32 11.29
CA GLY A 67 3.18 3.72 11.58
C GLY A 67 2.92 3.98 13.05
N TYR A 68 1.72 4.45 13.30
CA TYR A 68 1.23 4.76 14.64
C TYR A 68 -0.21 4.28 14.82
N GLN A 69 -0.46 3.57 15.90
CA GLN A 69 -1.78 3.15 16.35
C GLN A 69 -2.38 4.28 17.20
N PHE A 70 -3.35 5.02 16.65
CA PHE A 70 -3.99 6.16 17.35
C PHE A 70 -5.01 5.68 18.39
N THR A 71 -5.76 4.64 18.05
CA THR A 71 -6.74 3.99 18.91
C THR A 71 -6.77 2.49 18.60
N ASP A 72 -7.54 1.71 19.34
CA ASP A 72 -7.75 0.27 19.06
C ASP A 72 -8.33 0.00 17.68
N HIS A 73 -8.95 1.03 17.06
CA HIS A 73 -9.63 0.91 15.77
C HIS A 73 -9.01 1.76 14.65
N LEU A 74 -8.10 2.68 14.98
CA LEU A 74 -7.54 3.60 13.99
C LEU A 74 -6.02 3.58 14.04
N ARG A 75 -5.41 3.35 12.89
CA ARG A 75 -3.96 3.42 12.72
C ARG A 75 -3.60 4.08 11.38
N GLY A 76 -2.40 4.61 11.31
CA GLY A 76 -1.85 5.16 10.08
C GLY A 76 -0.39 4.80 9.93
N ASP A 77 0.08 4.74 8.71
CA ASP A 77 1.49 4.54 8.41
C ASP A 77 1.95 5.28 7.15
N VAL A 78 3.26 5.39 7.03
CA VAL A 78 3.93 5.79 5.80
C VAL A 78 4.74 4.59 5.34
N THR A 79 4.52 4.19 4.09
CA THR A 79 5.21 3.06 3.47
C THR A 79 6.03 3.51 2.28
N PHE A 80 7.19 2.88 2.08
CA PHE A 80 8.03 3.00 0.90
C PHE A 80 8.10 1.65 0.20
N GLY A 81 7.68 1.61 -1.05
CA GLY A 81 7.68 0.43 -1.91
C GLY A 81 8.68 0.56 -3.05
N TYR A 82 9.19 -0.57 -3.52
CA TYR A 82 10.06 -0.64 -4.70
C TYR A 82 9.64 -1.79 -5.58
N SER A 83 9.56 -1.54 -6.88
CA SER A 83 9.21 -2.54 -7.89
C SER A 83 10.18 -2.46 -9.06
N LYS A 84 10.63 -3.63 -9.51
CA LYS A 84 11.43 -3.80 -10.71
C LYS A 84 10.75 -4.82 -11.60
N GLN A 85 10.48 -4.45 -12.84
CA GLN A 85 9.88 -5.32 -13.85
C GLN A 85 10.76 -5.33 -15.08
N SER A 86 11.01 -6.51 -15.62
CA SER A 86 11.70 -6.71 -16.89
C SER A 86 10.74 -7.38 -17.86
N PHE A 87 10.76 -6.99 -19.11
CA PHE A 87 10.01 -7.64 -20.16
C PHE A 87 10.96 -8.56 -20.93
N ASP A 88 10.74 -9.89 -20.82
CA ASP A 88 11.63 -10.90 -21.42
C ASP A 88 11.68 -10.86 -22.95
N ASP A 89 10.67 -10.28 -23.61
CA ASP A 89 10.60 -10.19 -25.08
C ASP A 89 11.22 -8.89 -25.66
N TYR A 90 11.50 -7.91 -24.81
CA TYR A 90 12.11 -6.64 -25.18
C TYR A 90 13.04 -6.20 -24.06
N ASP A 91 14.26 -5.75 -24.35
CA ASP A 91 15.23 -5.21 -23.38
C ASP A 91 14.71 -3.89 -22.75
N VAL A 92 13.51 -3.95 -22.16
CA VAL A 92 12.84 -2.84 -21.47
C VAL A 92 12.76 -3.16 -20.00
N GLU A 93 13.36 -2.32 -19.18
CA GLU A 93 13.32 -2.41 -17.74
C GLU A 93 12.48 -1.25 -17.18
N VAL A 94 11.47 -1.58 -16.36
CA VAL A 94 10.65 -0.61 -15.65
C VAL A 94 10.96 -0.70 -14.17
N ARG A 95 11.46 0.39 -13.60
CA ARG A 95 11.69 0.54 -12.16
C ARG A 95 10.71 1.57 -11.62
N SER A 96 10.06 1.23 -10.53
CA SER A 96 9.22 2.19 -9.83
C SER A 96 9.46 2.14 -8.34
N TRP A 97 9.32 3.29 -7.69
CA TRP A 97 9.22 3.39 -6.25
C TRP A 97 8.00 4.22 -5.89
N ASP A 98 7.39 3.90 -4.79
CA ASP A 98 6.23 4.62 -4.28
C ASP A 98 6.41 4.95 -2.79
N MET A 99 5.88 6.12 -2.42
CA MET A 99 5.77 6.55 -1.03
C MET A 99 4.31 6.87 -0.75
N MET A 100 3.71 6.14 0.20
CA MET A 100 2.29 6.20 0.50
C MET A 100 2.04 6.51 1.97
N ALA A 101 1.16 7.45 2.24
CA ALA A 101 0.54 7.64 3.54
C ALA A 101 -0.78 6.85 3.56
N ASN A 102 -0.92 5.95 4.52
CA ASN A 102 -2.06 5.05 4.62
C ASN A 102 -2.78 5.26 5.95
N ALA A 103 -4.09 5.11 5.92
CA ALA A 103 -4.95 5.06 7.11
C ALA A 103 -5.76 3.76 7.08
N TYR A 104 -5.94 3.16 8.26
CA TYR A 104 -6.66 1.90 8.41
C TYR A 104 -7.66 1.98 9.56
N VAL A 105 -8.79 1.31 9.35
CA VAL A 105 -9.78 1.04 10.38
C VAL A 105 -9.74 -0.44 10.70
N ASP A 106 -9.35 -0.77 11.92
CA ASP A 106 -9.34 -2.11 12.48
C ASP A 106 -10.73 -2.40 13.06
N LEU A 107 -11.36 -3.50 12.60
CA LEU A 107 -12.77 -3.82 12.89
C LEU A 107 -12.97 -4.57 14.22
N GLY A 108 -11.93 -4.61 15.05
CA GLY A 108 -11.91 -5.32 16.32
C GLY A 108 -11.10 -6.62 16.26
N ASN A 109 -10.65 -7.07 17.44
CA ASN A 109 -9.88 -8.31 17.56
C ASN A 109 -10.82 -9.48 17.90
N TYR A 110 -10.82 -10.51 17.08
CA TYR A 110 -11.59 -11.74 17.24
C TYR A 110 -10.64 -12.92 17.39
N TYR A 111 -10.34 -13.29 18.62
CA TYR A 111 -9.45 -14.43 18.94
C TYR A 111 -8.06 -14.33 18.28
N GLY A 112 -7.47 -13.14 18.26
CA GLY A 112 -6.17 -12.89 17.65
C GLY A 112 -6.22 -12.52 16.16
N PHE A 113 -7.41 -12.44 15.56
CA PHE A 113 -7.61 -11.98 14.19
C PHE A 113 -8.23 -10.58 14.19
N THR A 114 -7.60 -9.64 13.55
CA THR A 114 -8.06 -8.25 13.43
C THR A 114 -8.31 -7.91 11.95
N PRO A 115 -9.54 -8.05 11.45
CA PRO A 115 -9.88 -7.59 10.11
C PRO A 115 -9.70 -6.08 10.00
N TYR A 116 -9.25 -5.59 8.85
CA TYR A 116 -9.07 -4.16 8.61
C TYR A 116 -9.46 -3.75 7.20
N LEU A 117 -9.83 -2.48 7.07
CA LEU A 117 -9.96 -1.76 5.81
C LEU A 117 -9.00 -0.58 5.84
N GLY A 118 -8.46 -0.22 4.68
CA GLY A 118 -7.53 0.89 4.59
C GLY A 118 -7.61 1.62 3.26
N ALA A 119 -7.14 2.86 3.30
CA ALA A 119 -6.94 3.68 2.12
C ALA A 119 -5.58 4.38 2.21
N GLY A 120 -4.95 4.58 1.08
CA GLY A 120 -3.66 5.25 0.98
C GLY A 120 -3.63 6.26 -0.13
N LEU A 121 -2.83 7.31 0.07
CA LEU A 121 -2.53 8.35 -0.91
C LEU A 121 -1.05 8.65 -0.87
N GLY A 122 -0.45 8.90 -2.03
CA GLY A 122 0.98 9.16 -2.10
C GLY A 122 1.46 9.47 -3.51
N PHE A 123 2.74 9.26 -3.72
CA PHE A 123 3.41 9.52 -4.98
C PHE A 123 4.18 8.27 -5.43
N ALA A 124 4.14 8.02 -6.72
CA ALA A 124 4.97 7.03 -7.38
C ALA A 124 5.86 7.71 -8.41
N ASN A 125 7.10 7.24 -8.52
CA ASN A 125 8.01 7.61 -9.58
C ASN A 125 8.25 6.38 -10.46
N VAL A 126 8.02 6.51 -11.73
CA VAL A 126 8.17 5.43 -12.71
C VAL A 126 9.28 5.79 -13.68
N ARG A 127 10.29 4.94 -13.79
CA ARG A 127 11.42 5.08 -14.72
C ARG A 127 11.37 3.99 -15.77
N TYR A 128 11.43 4.40 -17.00
CA TYR A 128 11.56 3.51 -18.15
C TYR A 128 13.01 3.56 -18.66
N SER A 129 13.67 2.40 -18.74
CA SER A 129 14.99 2.26 -19.37
C SER A 129 14.84 1.33 -20.57
N ILE A 130 15.23 1.82 -21.74
CA ILE A 130 15.24 1.03 -22.97
C ILE A 130 16.70 0.89 -23.37
N ASP A 131 17.22 -0.36 -23.30
CA ASP A 131 18.57 -0.67 -23.78
C ASP A 131 18.50 -0.90 -25.29
N THR A 132 19.16 -0.03 -26.05
CA THR A 132 19.30 -0.21 -27.49
C THR A 132 20.77 -0.37 -27.88
N ALA A 133 21.02 -1.04 -28.98
CA ALA A 133 22.38 -1.21 -29.53
C ALA A 133 23.13 0.14 -29.80
N TYR A 134 22.44 1.27 -29.70
CA TYR A 134 22.97 2.63 -29.94
C TYR A 134 23.03 3.50 -28.71
N GLY A 135 22.70 2.97 -27.50
CA GLY A 135 22.78 3.69 -26.22
C GLY A 135 21.51 3.55 -25.38
N ASP A 136 21.67 3.87 -24.11
CA ASP A 136 20.59 3.85 -23.10
C ASP A 136 19.77 5.15 -23.23
N TYR A 137 18.51 5.02 -23.61
CA TYR A 137 17.56 6.13 -23.55
C TYR A 137 16.79 6.07 -22.24
N LYS A 138 17.01 7.09 -21.40
CA LYS A 138 16.24 7.30 -20.16
C LYS A 138 15.17 8.34 -20.45
N LEU A 139 13.91 7.97 -20.24
CA LEU A 139 12.82 8.93 -20.22
C LEU A 139 12.78 9.63 -18.85
N ASP A 140 12.37 10.90 -18.84
CA ASP A 140 12.37 11.75 -17.65
C ASP A 140 11.56 11.14 -16.49
N ASP A 141 12.05 11.41 -15.27
CA ASP A 141 11.43 11.03 -14.02
C ASP A 141 10.12 11.81 -13.81
N ASP A 142 8.99 11.14 -13.81
CA ASP A 142 7.70 11.74 -13.57
C ASP A 142 7.12 11.28 -12.23
N TYR A 143 6.84 12.26 -11.36
CA TYR A 143 6.14 12.02 -10.10
C TYR A 143 4.64 12.01 -10.37
N ARG A 144 4.01 10.88 -10.08
CA ARG A 144 2.59 10.65 -10.34
C ARG A 144 1.85 10.45 -9.02
N LEU A 145 0.66 11.01 -8.93
CA LEU A 145 -0.22 10.74 -7.81
C LEU A 145 -0.61 9.27 -7.79
N ALA A 146 -0.54 8.67 -6.62
CA ALA A 146 -0.91 7.27 -6.40
C ALA A 146 -1.92 7.17 -5.26
N TRP A 147 -2.92 6.32 -5.41
CA TRP A 147 -3.85 6.00 -4.34
C TRP A 147 -4.10 4.49 -4.29
N ALA A 148 -4.52 4.01 -3.13
CA ALA A 148 -4.79 2.60 -2.94
C ALA A 148 -5.95 2.37 -1.98
N LEU A 149 -6.67 1.27 -2.19
CA LEU A 149 -7.61 0.69 -1.25
C LEU A 149 -7.09 -0.65 -0.77
N MET A 150 -7.27 -0.94 0.49
CA MET A 150 -6.71 -2.12 1.14
C MET A 150 -7.77 -2.79 2.02
N ALA A 151 -7.73 -4.12 2.04
CA ALA A 151 -8.52 -4.92 2.96
C ALA A 151 -7.70 -6.14 3.36
N GLY A 152 -7.79 -6.56 4.63
CA GLY A 152 -7.02 -7.71 5.09
C GLY A 152 -7.32 -8.08 6.53
N VAL A 153 -6.46 -8.93 7.06
CA VAL A 153 -6.52 -9.40 8.44
C VAL A 153 -5.13 -9.38 9.06
N GLY A 154 -5.02 -8.78 10.24
CA GLY A 154 -3.88 -8.89 11.12
C GLY A 154 -4.06 -10.09 12.03
N ILE A 155 -3.03 -10.88 12.21
CA ILE A 155 -3.01 -12.09 13.04
C ILE A 155 -1.98 -11.87 14.15
N ASP A 156 -2.42 -11.97 15.40
CA ASP A 156 -1.56 -11.83 16.57
C ASP A 156 -0.68 -13.09 16.71
N VAL A 157 0.62 -12.95 16.44
CA VAL A 157 1.60 -14.05 16.55
C VAL A 157 2.30 -14.02 17.91
N ALA A 158 2.58 -12.82 18.40
CA ALA A 158 3.17 -12.58 19.71
C ALA A 158 2.65 -11.23 20.26
N SER A 159 2.98 -10.91 21.50
CA SER A 159 2.52 -9.68 22.17
C SER A 159 2.85 -8.40 21.38
N ASN A 160 3.95 -8.40 20.62
CA ASN A 160 4.42 -7.26 19.84
C ASN A 160 4.62 -7.60 18.35
N ILE A 161 4.14 -8.75 17.87
CA ILE A 161 4.30 -9.18 16.47
C ILE A 161 2.94 -9.55 15.90
N LYS A 162 2.55 -8.88 14.82
CA LYS A 162 1.36 -9.19 14.03
C LYS A 162 1.77 -9.57 12.60
N LEU A 163 1.16 -10.60 12.07
CA LEU A 163 1.24 -10.97 10.66
C LEU A 163 0.05 -10.36 9.93
N ASP A 164 0.31 -9.56 8.92
CA ASP A 164 -0.74 -8.97 8.09
C ASP A 164 -0.85 -9.73 6.77
N ILE A 165 -2.06 -10.18 6.42
CA ILE A 165 -2.39 -10.77 5.12
C ILE A 165 -3.52 -9.96 4.53
N GLY A 166 -3.37 -9.49 3.30
CA GLY A 166 -4.36 -8.61 2.71
C GLY A 166 -4.27 -8.48 1.20
N TYR A 167 -5.18 -7.70 0.71
CA TYR A 167 -5.32 -7.33 -0.68
C TYR A 167 -5.20 -5.80 -0.80
N ARG A 168 -4.47 -5.35 -1.84
CA ARG A 168 -4.34 -3.94 -2.19
C ARG A 168 -4.75 -3.74 -3.65
N TYR A 169 -5.69 -2.84 -3.87
CA TYR A 169 -5.98 -2.26 -5.16
C TYR A 169 -5.28 -0.92 -5.25
N GLY A 170 -4.31 -0.79 -6.15
CA GLY A 170 -3.52 0.42 -6.36
C GLY A 170 -3.79 1.05 -7.71
N VAL A 171 -3.80 2.37 -7.75
CA VAL A 171 -3.91 3.17 -8.97
C VAL A 171 -2.82 4.24 -8.94
N ILE A 172 -2.05 4.33 -10.01
CA ILE A 172 -1.12 5.43 -10.27
C ILE A 172 -1.72 6.22 -11.43
N GLU A 173 -1.92 7.51 -11.24
CA GLU A 173 -2.52 8.36 -12.26
C GLU A 173 -1.61 8.45 -13.49
N GLY A 174 -2.23 8.46 -14.65
CA GLY A 174 -1.55 8.59 -15.94
C GLY A 174 -0.92 9.97 -16.12
N ALA A 175 0.05 10.05 -17.03
CA ALA A 175 0.67 11.30 -17.45
C ALA A 175 0.79 11.34 -18.97
N ASP A 176 0.91 12.57 -19.52
CA ASP A 176 1.23 12.74 -20.93
C ASP A 176 2.72 12.45 -21.14
N ILE A 177 3.03 11.38 -21.87
CA ILE A 177 4.41 10.89 -22.02
C ILE A 177 5.16 11.67 -23.11
N ALA A 178 4.49 12.01 -24.19
CA ALA A 178 5.09 12.76 -25.29
C ALA A 178 4.04 13.47 -26.15
N SER A 179 4.37 14.69 -26.57
CA SER A 179 3.59 15.43 -27.56
C SER A 179 4.53 15.88 -28.68
N MET A 180 4.35 15.36 -29.89
CA MET A 180 5.13 15.75 -31.06
C MET A 180 4.26 15.80 -32.30
N ALA A 181 4.31 16.88 -33.05
CA ALA A 181 3.67 17.05 -34.38
C ALA A 181 2.16 16.71 -34.42
N GLY A 182 1.40 17.07 -33.36
CA GLY A 182 -0.05 16.81 -33.30
C GLY A 182 -0.44 15.38 -32.89
N ILE A 183 0.52 14.59 -32.44
CA ILE A 183 0.31 13.27 -31.84
C ILE A 183 0.59 13.39 -30.35
N THR A 184 -0.39 13.12 -29.50
CA THR A 184 -0.22 13.04 -28.05
C THR A 184 -0.28 11.58 -27.64
N LEU A 185 0.81 11.09 -27.02
CA LEU A 185 0.85 9.80 -26.35
C LEU A 185 0.58 10.03 -24.88
N SER A 186 -0.56 9.55 -24.38
CA SER A 186 -0.94 9.59 -22.97
C SER A 186 -0.93 8.19 -22.41
N ASP A 187 -0.30 8.02 -21.26
CA ASP A 187 -0.47 6.84 -20.43
C ASP A 187 -1.68 7.07 -19.53
N LYS A 188 -2.64 6.14 -19.59
CA LYS A 188 -3.77 6.13 -18.64
C LYS A 188 -3.35 5.41 -17.38
N ASP A 189 -4.15 5.65 -16.30
CA ASP A 189 -3.96 5.06 -14.99
C ASP A 189 -3.39 3.64 -15.01
N ILE A 190 -2.31 3.42 -14.28
CA ILE A 190 -1.77 2.08 -14.02
C ILE A 190 -2.54 1.51 -12.84
N ARG A 191 -3.26 0.42 -13.08
CA ARG A 191 -4.06 -0.27 -12.06
C ARG A 191 -3.38 -1.57 -11.69
N SER A 192 -3.21 -1.81 -10.40
CA SER A 192 -2.58 -3.02 -9.88
C SER A 192 -3.44 -3.70 -8.83
N HIS A 193 -3.43 -5.02 -8.86
CA HIS A 193 -4.08 -5.90 -7.89
C HIS A 193 -2.99 -6.71 -7.20
N GLN A 194 -2.83 -6.54 -5.90
CA GLN A 194 -1.77 -7.18 -5.12
C GLN A 194 -2.34 -8.00 -3.97
N LEU A 195 -1.82 -9.22 -3.81
CA LEU A 195 -1.86 -9.91 -2.52
C LEU A 195 -0.66 -9.45 -1.71
N ARG A 196 -0.85 -9.17 -0.44
CA ARG A 196 0.21 -8.71 0.47
C ARG A 196 0.30 -9.61 1.69
N ALA A 197 1.53 -9.93 2.06
CA ALA A 197 1.86 -10.53 3.34
C ALA A 197 2.94 -9.68 4.01
N GLY A 198 2.78 -9.38 5.28
CA GLY A 198 3.69 -8.52 6.01
C GLY A 198 3.77 -8.85 7.48
N VAL A 199 4.79 -8.30 8.12
CA VAL A 199 4.99 -8.36 9.57
C VAL A 199 5.00 -6.95 10.11
N ARG A 200 4.34 -6.78 11.25
CA ARG A 200 4.24 -5.54 11.99
C ARG A 200 4.68 -5.78 13.44
N PHE A 201 5.57 -4.92 13.96
CA PHE A 201 6.11 -5.02 15.33
C PHE A 201 6.42 -3.65 15.93
#